data_2990aaf874b898d91c175a02dfe1a9ea
#
_entry.id   2990aaf874b898d91c175a02dfe1a9ea
#
_cell.length_a   1.000
_cell.length_b   1.000
_cell.length_c   1.000
_cell.angle_alpha   90.00
_cell.angle_beta   90.00
_cell.angle_gamma   90.00
#
_symmetry.space_group_name_H-M   'P 1'
#
loop_
_entity.id
_entity.type
_entity.pdbx_description
1 polymer ?
#
loop_
_entity_poly.entity_id
_entity_poly.type
_entity_poly.pdbx_seq_one_letter_code
_entity_poly.pdbx_strand_id
1 'polypeptide(L)'
;MVSIGSSFQEMLLCVFQLQEMGVKKIIARAQGPVQRKILEKMGLQHILSPEQEVANNVVEQLTNPGVLMCVQLPDNYEIIEVEAPTKIIGRTLEDIGLRKKYNINLVTVLRKEGDSHHINGVPGPDSIVNNGDIILVFGKTKDINRFIEINA
;
A
#
# COMPACT_ATOMS: atom_id res chain seq x y z
N MET A 1 14.21 3.28 -19.35
CA MET A 1 12.77 3.43 -19.05
C MET A 1 12.07 3.98 -20.28
N VAL A 2 10.99 3.35 -20.72
CA VAL A 2 10.16 3.83 -21.84
C VAL A 2 8.88 4.42 -21.24
N SER A 3 8.70 5.74 -21.40
CA SER A 3 7.57 6.49 -20.82
C SER A 3 6.82 7.27 -21.90
N ILE A 4 6.42 6.59 -22.98
CA ILE A 4 5.60 7.16 -24.04
C ILE A 4 4.13 7.07 -23.58
N GLY A 5 3.52 8.23 -23.28
CA GLY A 5 2.18 8.28 -22.70
C GLY A 5 1.04 8.44 -23.72
N SER A 6 1.34 8.88 -24.95
CA SER A 6 0.33 9.24 -25.95
C SER A 6 0.01 8.13 -26.96
N SER A 7 0.93 7.19 -27.20
CA SER A 7 0.76 6.14 -28.19
C SER A 7 1.30 4.81 -27.70
N PHE A 8 0.39 3.85 -27.49
CA PHE A 8 0.76 2.49 -27.12
C PHE A 8 1.54 1.78 -28.24
N GLN A 9 1.21 2.04 -29.49
CA GLN A 9 1.91 1.47 -30.64
C GLN A 9 3.37 1.89 -30.71
N GLU A 10 3.64 3.19 -30.54
CA GLU A 10 5.02 3.72 -30.53
C GLU A 10 5.82 3.15 -29.36
N MET A 11 5.18 3.01 -28.22
CA MET A 11 5.82 2.40 -27.04
C MET A 11 6.17 0.94 -27.29
N LEU A 12 5.30 0.15 -27.94
CA LEU A 12 5.58 -1.25 -28.30
C LEU A 12 6.76 -1.35 -29.29
N LEU A 13 6.79 -0.48 -30.31
CA LEU A 13 7.89 -0.46 -31.27
C LEU A 13 9.22 -0.13 -30.58
N CYS A 14 9.21 0.84 -29.68
CA CYS A 14 10.40 1.22 -28.91
C CYS A 14 10.87 0.06 -28.02
N VAL A 15 9.95 -0.62 -27.34
CA VAL A 15 10.25 -1.80 -26.50
C VAL A 15 10.88 -2.90 -27.36
N PHE A 16 10.27 -3.20 -28.51
CA PHE A 16 10.78 -4.21 -29.42
C PHE A 16 12.20 -3.90 -29.89
N GLN A 17 12.46 -2.67 -30.33
CA GLN A 17 13.81 -2.25 -30.74
C GLN A 17 14.84 -2.37 -29.61
N LEU A 18 14.48 -1.99 -28.39
CA LEU A 18 15.36 -2.14 -27.22
C LEU A 18 15.66 -3.60 -26.91
N GLN A 19 14.71 -4.50 -27.11
CA GLN A 19 14.92 -5.94 -26.95
C GLN A 19 15.89 -6.48 -28.05
N GLU A 20 15.70 -6.09 -29.30
CA GLU A 20 16.59 -6.45 -30.41
C GLU A 20 18.04 -5.94 -30.18
N MET A 21 18.18 -4.78 -29.53
CA MET A 21 19.49 -4.23 -29.12
C MET A 21 20.09 -4.94 -27.90
N GLY A 22 19.42 -5.94 -27.34
CA GLY A 22 19.88 -6.69 -26.18
C GLY A 22 19.87 -5.93 -24.85
N VAL A 23 19.03 -4.91 -24.70
CA VAL A 23 18.90 -4.15 -23.47
C VAL A 23 18.31 -5.05 -22.38
N LYS A 24 19.09 -5.33 -21.33
CA LYS A 24 18.74 -6.31 -20.28
C LYS A 24 17.59 -5.88 -19.39
N LYS A 25 17.40 -4.59 -19.14
CA LYS A 25 16.36 -4.08 -18.25
C LYS A 25 15.56 -2.99 -18.92
N ILE A 26 14.33 -3.33 -19.29
CA ILE A 26 13.37 -2.40 -19.89
C ILE A 26 12.25 -2.20 -18.88
N ILE A 27 11.92 -0.93 -18.60
CA ILE A 27 10.79 -0.53 -17.77
C ILE A 27 9.81 0.20 -18.68
N ALA A 28 8.57 -0.27 -18.75
CA ALA A 28 7.53 0.35 -19.58
C ALA A 28 6.31 0.73 -18.74
N ARG A 29 5.59 1.77 -19.19
CA ARG A 29 4.32 2.18 -18.59
C ARG A 29 3.15 1.54 -19.33
N ALA A 30 2.18 1.02 -18.59
CA ALA A 30 0.93 0.50 -19.12
C ALA A 30 -0.25 1.33 -18.62
N GLN A 31 -1.12 1.75 -19.54
CA GLN A 31 -2.39 2.42 -19.23
C GLN A 31 -3.52 1.39 -19.24
N GLY A 32 -3.58 0.59 -18.20
CA GLY A 32 -4.63 -0.40 -18.03
C GLY A 32 -4.24 -1.86 -18.28
N PRO A 33 -5.16 -2.81 -17.96
CA PRO A 33 -4.84 -4.24 -17.85
C PRO A 33 -4.51 -4.90 -19.18
N VAL A 34 -5.07 -4.43 -20.30
CA VAL A 34 -4.82 -5.02 -21.62
C VAL A 34 -3.39 -4.72 -22.07
N GLN A 35 -2.96 -3.46 -21.94
CA GLN A 35 -1.60 -3.06 -22.30
C GLN A 35 -0.58 -3.78 -21.42
N ARG A 36 -0.86 -3.91 -20.12
CA ARG A 36 -0.03 -4.67 -19.18
C ARG A 36 0.16 -6.11 -19.63
N LYS A 37 -0.93 -6.83 -19.96
CA LYS A 37 -0.86 -8.20 -20.45
C LYS A 37 -0.05 -8.36 -21.74
N ILE A 38 -0.12 -7.39 -22.65
CA ILE A 38 0.67 -7.42 -23.88
C ILE A 38 2.16 -7.31 -23.54
N LEU A 39 2.54 -6.34 -22.69
CA LEU A 39 3.93 -6.15 -22.26
C LEU A 39 4.47 -7.39 -21.51
N GLU A 40 3.67 -8.00 -20.65
CA GLU A 40 4.01 -9.25 -19.96
C GLU A 40 4.29 -10.39 -20.96
N LYS A 41 3.45 -10.52 -22.00
CA LYS A 41 3.65 -11.49 -23.07
C LYS A 41 4.88 -11.21 -23.92
N MET A 42 5.32 -9.96 -24.02
CA MET A 42 6.58 -9.58 -24.64
C MET A 42 7.79 -9.85 -23.74
N GLY A 43 7.59 -10.39 -22.54
CA GLY A 43 8.66 -10.75 -21.60
C GLY A 43 9.15 -9.61 -20.72
N LEU A 44 8.43 -8.48 -20.64
CA LEU A 44 8.80 -7.40 -19.71
C LEU A 44 8.45 -7.78 -18.27
N GLN A 45 9.44 -7.68 -17.39
CA GLN A 45 9.30 -7.93 -15.96
C GLN A 45 8.96 -6.68 -15.16
N HIS A 46 9.26 -5.49 -15.71
CA HIS A 46 9.06 -4.21 -15.03
C HIS A 46 8.06 -3.35 -15.78
N ILE A 47 6.80 -3.41 -15.34
CA ILE A 47 5.70 -2.65 -15.95
C ILE A 47 5.08 -1.77 -14.86
N LEU A 48 5.05 -0.46 -15.11
CA LEU A 48 4.46 0.54 -14.23
C LEU A 48 3.04 0.86 -14.69
N SER A 49 2.12 0.95 -13.75
CA SER A 49 0.72 1.36 -13.99
C SER A 49 0.31 2.40 -12.94
N PRO A 50 0.93 3.60 -12.95
CA PRO A 50 0.74 4.58 -11.87
C PRO A 50 -0.71 5.03 -11.73
N GLU A 51 -1.48 5.10 -12.80
CA GLU A 51 -2.89 5.45 -12.74
C GLU A 51 -3.72 4.41 -11.96
N GLN A 52 -3.40 3.14 -12.13
CA GLN A 52 -4.09 2.06 -11.41
C GLN A 52 -3.73 2.07 -9.92
N GLU A 53 -2.46 2.33 -9.61
CA GLU A 53 -1.99 2.42 -8.23
C GLU A 53 -2.64 3.60 -7.49
N VAL A 54 -2.70 4.77 -8.13
CA VAL A 54 -3.38 5.95 -7.56
C VAL A 54 -4.89 5.69 -7.41
N ALA A 55 -5.54 5.10 -8.41
CA ALA A 55 -6.96 4.78 -8.34
C ALA A 55 -7.28 3.81 -7.20
N ASN A 56 -6.47 2.78 -7.01
CA ASN A 56 -6.64 1.83 -5.91
C ASN A 56 -6.53 2.54 -4.55
N ASN A 57 -5.54 3.41 -4.36
CA ASN A 57 -5.37 4.17 -3.12
C ASN A 57 -6.57 5.09 -2.85
N VAL A 58 -7.08 5.77 -3.87
CA VAL A 58 -8.27 6.63 -3.73
C VAL A 58 -9.51 5.80 -3.35
N VAL A 59 -9.69 4.63 -3.96
CA VAL A 59 -10.80 3.73 -3.61
C VAL A 59 -10.72 3.30 -2.15
N GLU A 60 -9.53 2.90 -1.67
CA GLU A 60 -9.34 2.52 -0.27
C GLU A 60 -9.65 3.68 0.69
N GLN A 61 -9.19 4.89 0.41
CA GLN A 61 -9.49 6.06 1.22
C GLN A 61 -10.98 6.41 1.25
N LEU A 62 -11.70 6.19 0.15
CA LEU A 62 -13.15 6.46 0.07
C LEU A 62 -13.98 5.37 0.76
N THR A 63 -13.52 4.10 0.70
CA THR A 63 -14.23 2.96 1.29
C THR A 63 -13.97 2.82 2.78
N ASN A 64 -12.77 3.19 3.22
CA ASN A 64 -12.32 3.08 4.61
C ASN A 64 -11.86 4.46 5.12
N PRO A 65 -12.78 5.30 5.61
CA PRO A 65 -12.43 6.58 6.23
C PRO A 65 -11.43 6.35 7.37
N GLY A 66 -10.27 7.01 7.30
CA GLY A 66 -9.17 6.81 8.26
C GLY A 66 -7.98 6.04 7.68
N VAL A 67 -8.13 5.34 6.55
CA VAL A 67 -6.96 4.78 5.83
C VAL A 67 -6.28 5.90 5.05
N LEU A 68 -5.01 6.14 5.36
CA LEU A 68 -4.21 7.20 4.74
C LEU A 68 -3.38 6.68 3.58
N MET A 69 -2.88 5.45 3.70
CA MET A 69 -2.04 4.80 2.70
C MET A 69 -2.27 3.30 2.72
N CYS A 70 -2.26 2.66 1.54
CA CYS A 70 -2.35 1.21 1.40
C CYS A 70 -1.30 0.72 0.39
N VAL A 71 -0.52 -0.29 0.80
CA VAL A 71 0.38 -1.02 -0.08
C VAL A 71 -0.10 -2.45 -0.16
N GLN A 72 -0.65 -2.82 -1.31
CA GLN A 72 -1.12 -4.19 -1.55
C GLN A 72 0.05 -5.14 -1.82
N LEU A 73 -0.02 -6.31 -1.23
CA LEU A 73 0.95 -7.39 -1.37
C LEU A 73 0.27 -8.63 -1.98
N PRO A 74 1.04 -9.63 -2.47
CA PRO A 74 0.47 -10.91 -2.91
C PRO A 74 -0.39 -11.59 -1.84
N ASP A 75 -1.25 -12.51 -2.26
CA ASP A 75 -2.08 -13.37 -1.40
C ASP A 75 -3.07 -12.62 -0.51
N ASN A 76 -3.53 -11.44 -0.93
CA ASN A 76 -4.45 -10.56 -0.21
C ASN A 76 -3.88 -10.08 1.14
N TYR A 77 -2.57 -9.88 1.22
CA TYR A 77 -1.93 -9.16 2.31
C TYR A 77 -1.75 -7.69 1.94
N GLU A 78 -1.70 -6.84 2.96
CA GLU A 78 -1.45 -5.42 2.78
C GLU A 78 -0.72 -4.82 3.98
N ILE A 79 -0.08 -3.68 3.73
CA ILE A 79 0.40 -2.78 4.76
C ILE A 79 -0.41 -1.51 4.64
N ILE A 80 -1.04 -1.07 5.72
CA ILE A 80 -1.84 0.16 5.71
C ILE A 80 -1.40 1.12 6.81
N GLU A 81 -1.50 2.40 6.50
CA GLU A 81 -1.53 3.49 7.47
C GLU A 81 -2.99 3.85 7.74
N VAL A 82 -3.38 3.78 9.01
CA VAL A 82 -4.73 4.12 9.43
C VAL A 82 -4.68 4.98 10.69
N GLU A 83 -5.52 6.01 10.75
CA GLU A 83 -5.73 6.76 11.99
C GLU A 83 -6.17 5.79 13.10
N ALA A 84 -5.64 5.99 14.30
CA ALA A 84 -5.94 5.12 15.42
C ALA A 84 -7.46 5.10 15.70
N PRO A 85 -8.14 3.95 15.52
CA PRO A 85 -9.58 3.84 15.79
C PRO A 85 -9.94 4.24 17.23
N THR A 86 -11.09 4.84 17.41
CA THR A 86 -11.47 5.48 18.70
C THR A 86 -11.43 4.54 19.90
N LYS A 87 -11.81 3.26 19.72
CA LYS A 87 -11.89 2.28 20.81
C LYS A 87 -10.54 1.73 21.28
N ILE A 88 -9.46 2.04 20.57
CA ILE A 88 -8.11 1.65 21.00
C ILE A 88 -7.32 2.79 21.63
N ILE A 89 -7.83 4.01 21.58
CA ILE A 89 -7.19 5.18 22.20
C ILE A 89 -7.09 5.01 23.71
N GLY A 90 -5.91 5.34 24.26
CA GLY A 90 -5.60 5.19 25.69
C GLY A 90 -5.25 3.77 26.14
N ARG A 91 -5.23 2.82 25.22
CA ARG A 91 -4.90 1.41 25.53
C ARG A 91 -3.47 1.09 25.14
N THR A 92 -2.86 0.14 25.84
CA THR A 92 -1.54 -0.41 25.49
C THR A 92 -1.66 -1.36 24.28
N LEU A 93 -0.58 -1.53 23.53
CA LEU A 93 -0.53 -2.47 22.41
C LEU A 93 -0.81 -3.92 22.87
N GLU A 94 -0.39 -4.26 24.07
CA GLU A 94 -0.68 -5.58 24.68
C GLU A 94 -2.18 -5.78 24.91
N ASP A 95 -2.88 -4.80 25.50
CA ASP A 95 -4.32 -4.84 25.76
C ASP A 95 -5.15 -4.88 24.47
N ILE A 96 -4.73 -4.13 23.44
CA ILE A 96 -5.37 -4.16 22.13
C ILE A 96 -5.26 -5.56 21.54
N GLY A 97 -4.08 -6.18 21.66
CA GLY A 97 -3.86 -7.56 21.26
C GLY A 97 -4.01 -7.80 19.77
N LEU A 98 -3.47 -6.89 18.93
CA LEU A 98 -3.59 -6.90 17.46
C LEU A 98 -3.34 -8.27 16.85
N ARG A 99 -2.26 -8.93 17.27
CA ARG A 99 -1.88 -10.24 16.74
C ARG A 99 -2.83 -11.36 17.22
N LYS A 100 -3.18 -11.36 18.50
CA LYS A 100 -3.96 -12.44 19.11
C LYS A 100 -5.44 -12.38 18.75
N LYS A 101 -6.01 -11.16 18.67
CA LYS A 101 -7.46 -10.95 18.46
C LYS A 101 -7.84 -10.75 16.99
N TYR A 102 -6.96 -10.12 16.22
CA TYR A 102 -7.26 -9.69 14.85
C TYR A 102 -6.35 -10.32 13.80
N ASN A 103 -5.31 -11.08 14.20
CA ASN A 103 -4.34 -11.69 13.29
C ASN A 103 -3.61 -10.68 12.40
N ILE A 104 -3.36 -9.46 12.89
CA ILE A 104 -2.61 -8.41 12.24
C ILE A 104 -1.38 -8.03 13.08
N ASN A 105 -0.32 -7.60 12.40
CA ASN A 105 0.90 -7.17 13.07
C ASN A 105 1.02 -5.64 12.99
N LEU A 106 1.39 -5.03 14.12
CA LEU A 106 1.82 -3.63 14.13
C LEU A 106 3.24 -3.54 13.56
N VAL A 107 3.45 -2.62 12.64
CA VAL A 107 4.77 -2.28 12.13
C VAL A 107 5.36 -1.15 12.98
N THR A 108 4.63 -0.04 13.11
CA THR A 108 5.01 1.11 13.95
C THR A 108 3.80 1.98 14.29
N VAL A 109 4.02 2.96 15.15
CA VAL A 109 3.07 4.02 15.46
C VAL A 109 3.72 5.36 15.10
N LEU A 110 3.01 6.16 14.31
CA LEU A 110 3.38 7.54 14.03
C LEU A 110 2.69 8.43 15.07
N ARG A 111 3.47 9.05 15.92
CA ARG A 111 2.99 9.96 16.96
C ARG A 111 2.67 11.31 16.38
N LYS A 112 1.54 11.86 16.78
CA LYS A 112 1.18 13.24 16.43
C LYS A 112 1.97 14.22 17.29
N GLU A 113 2.76 15.08 16.66
CA GLU A 113 3.51 16.16 17.30
C GLU A 113 3.20 17.49 16.57
N GLY A 114 2.28 18.29 17.13
CA GLY A 114 1.76 19.48 16.46
C GLY A 114 1.00 19.14 15.19
N ASP A 115 1.45 19.65 14.04
CA ASP A 115 0.84 19.41 12.71
C ASP A 115 1.53 18.29 11.92
N SER A 116 2.51 17.60 12.51
CA SER A 116 3.26 16.52 11.85
C SER A 116 3.18 15.21 12.62
N HIS A 117 3.55 14.11 11.96
CA HIS A 117 3.63 12.78 12.55
C HIS A 117 5.09 12.30 12.50
N HIS A 118 5.56 11.73 13.60
CA HIS A 118 6.91 11.23 13.74
C HIS A 118 6.93 9.78 14.21
N ILE A 119 7.83 8.99 13.65
CA ILE A 119 8.08 7.61 14.09
C ILE A 119 8.96 7.68 15.35
N ASN A 120 8.46 7.14 16.46
CA ASN A 120 9.20 7.06 17.71
C ASN A 120 9.68 5.63 17.97
N GLY A 121 10.59 5.15 17.14
CA GLY A 121 11.21 3.83 17.28
C GLY A 121 10.27 2.65 17.01
N VAL A 122 10.62 1.48 17.58
CA VAL A 122 9.80 0.27 17.54
C VAL A 122 8.94 0.23 18.80
N PRO A 123 7.59 0.27 18.67
CA PRO A 123 6.72 0.31 19.84
C PRO A 123 6.76 -1.03 20.59
N GLY A 124 6.91 -0.94 21.91
CA GLY A 124 6.83 -2.08 22.83
C GLY A 124 5.38 -2.40 23.24
N PRO A 125 5.16 -3.53 23.92
CA PRO A 125 3.83 -3.94 24.37
C PRO A 125 3.14 -2.91 25.29
N ASP A 126 3.90 -2.19 26.09
CA ASP A 126 3.41 -1.16 27.02
C ASP A 126 3.14 0.21 26.35
N SER A 127 3.45 0.34 25.05
CA SER A 127 3.20 1.58 24.31
C SER A 127 1.71 1.86 24.24
N ILE A 128 1.31 3.07 24.64
CA ILE A 128 -0.09 3.51 24.61
C ILE A 128 -0.35 4.18 23.27
N VAL A 129 -1.51 3.89 22.66
CA VAL A 129 -2.02 4.57 21.46
C VAL A 129 -2.76 5.83 21.88
N ASN A 130 -2.38 6.98 21.36
CA ASN A 130 -2.99 8.26 21.68
C ASN A 130 -3.95 8.74 20.59
N ASN A 131 -4.76 9.72 20.93
CA ASN A 131 -5.63 10.37 19.96
C ASN A 131 -4.82 11.10 18.88
N GLY A 132 -5.15 10.88 17.62
CA GLY A 132 -4.44 11.43 16.48
C GLY A 132 -3.17 10.68 16.08
N ASP A 133 -2.80 9.59 16.78
CA ASP A 133 -1.75 8.70 16.31
C ASP A 133 -2.21 7.98 15.02
N ILE A 134 -1.24 7.66 14.17
CA ILE A 134 -1.44 6.80 13.00
C ILE A 134 -0.74 5.47 13.29
N ILE A 135 -1.43 4.37 13.04
CA ILE A 135 -0.85 3.03 13.16
C ILE A 135 -0.54 2.45 11.78
N LEU A 136 0.65 1.91 11.63
CA LEU A 136 1.06 1.17 10.44
C LEU A 136 0.94 -0.32 10.76
N VAL A 137 0.03 -1.00 10.07
CA VAL A 137 -0.27 -2.41 10.33
C VAL A 137 -0.11 -3.27 9.08
N PHE A 138 0.24 -4.55 9.29
CA PHE A 138 0.37 -5.57 8.26
C PHE A 138 -0.57 -6.73 8.56
N GLY A 139 -1.27 -7.21 7.54
CA GLY A 139 -2.15 -8.38 7.67
C GLY A 139 -2.91 -8.68 6.40
N LYS A 140 -3.86 -9.62 6.49
CA LYS A 140 -4.80 -9.84 5.38
C LYS A 140 -5.84 -8.73 5.36
N THR A 141 -6.22 -8.29 4.16
CA THR A 141 -7.24 -7.25 3.95
C THR A 141 -8.51 -7.48 4.79
N LYS A 142 -9.04 -8.70 4.80
CA LYS A 142 -10.23 -9.05 5.61
C LYS A 142 -10.04 -8.86 7.12
N ASP A 143 -8.84 -9.16 7.63
CA ASP A 143 -8.54 -9.11 9.05
C ASP A 143 -8.33 -7.65 9.50
N ILE A 144 -7.74 -6.84 8.63
CA ILE A 144 -7.55 -5.40 8.82
C ILE A 144 -8.89 -4.67 8.78
N ASN A 145 -9.73 -4.93 7.77
CA ASN A 145 -11.07 -4.32 7.67
C ASN A 145 -11.92 -4.64 8.90
N ARG A 146 -11.91 -5.91 9.33
CA ARG A 146 -12.59 -6.33 10.58
C ARG A 146 -12.06 -5.56 11.79
N PHE A 147 -10.76 -5.33 11.89
CA PHE A 147 -10.18 -4.57 12.99
C PHE A 147 -10.68 -3.12 12.98
N ILE A 148 -10.68 -2.48 11.83
CA ILE A 148 -11.15 -1.09 11.67
C ILE A 148 -12.63 -1.00 12.04
N GLU A 149 -13.49 -1.83 11.45
CA GLU A 149 -14.95 -1.84 11.70
C GLU A 149 -15.30 -2.03 13.19
N ILE A 150 -14.64 -2.96 13.87
CA ILE A 150 -14.92 -3.24 15.29
C ILE A 150 -14.48 -2.09 16.19
N ASN A 151 -13.41 -1.39 15.83
CA ASN A 151 -12.77 -0.39 16.69
C ASN A 151 -13.04 1.07 16.30
N ALA A 152 -13.75 1.31 15.21
CA ALA A 152 -14.19 2.65 14.78
C ALA A 152 -15.07 3.35 15.84
#